data_c4caa07313c4d9aafee055694eaeb78c
#
_entry.id   c4caa07313c4d9aafee055694eaeb78c
#
_cell.length_a   1.000
_cell.length_b   1.000
_cell.length_c   1.000
_cell.angle_alpha   90.00
_cell.angle_beta   90.00
_cell.angle_gamma   90.00
#
_symmetry.space_group_name_H-M   'P 1'
#
loop_
_entity.id
_entity.type
_entity.pdbx_description
1 polymer ?
#
loop_
_entity_poly.entity_id
_entity_poly.type
_entity_poly.pdbx_seq_one_letter_code
_entity_poly.pdbx_strand_id
1 'polypeptide(L)'
;MTNLTNKIISNTHDLFQSFQSLTNEQLNHCPMPESWSILQNVEHVFLVDVGIAKILAMPASADADSKPTERYGDQKLNTMLTNRGYKVSTPDFVSPKGRLKTADEARQNINIIIDKITDHLQRHPIEHETQTFKHQFLGEMTKTDWVHFLIHHTSRHILQIEEIKKNL
;
A
#
# COMPACT_ATOMS: atom_id res chain seq x y z
N MET A 1 16.68 -8.89 -9.10
CA MET A 1 15.47 -8.27 -8.52
C MET A 1 14.48 -9.36 -8.20
N THR A 2 13.98 -9.42 -6.98
CA THR A 2 12.95 -10.39 -6.61
C THR A 2 11.66 -10.09 -7.38
N ASN A 3 10.83 -11.11 -7.58
CA ASN A 3 9.51 -10.92 -8.22
C ASN A 3 8.65 -9.88 -7.47
N LEU A 4 8.75 -9.83 -6.13
CA LEU A 4 8.02 -8.86 -5.29
C LEU A 4 8.43 -7.41 -5.56
N THR A 5 9.72 -7.12 -5.67
CA THR A 5 10.22 -5.77 -5.99
C THR A 5 9.66 -5.26 -7.33
N ASN A 6 9.67 -6.10 -8.36
CA ASN A 6 9.11 -5.73 -9.67
C ASN A 6 7.60 -5.46 -9.60
N LYS A 7 6.87 -6.28 -8.83
CA LYS A 7 5.42 -6.08 -8.61
C LYS A 7 5.14 -4.75 -7.89
N ILE A 8 5.92 -4.39 -6.87
CA ILE A 8 5.79 -3.12 -6.16
C ILE A 8 6.01 -1.95 -7.10
N ILE A 9 7.10 -1.95 -7.87
CA ILE A 9 7.43 -0.89 -8.83
C ILE A 9 6.34 -0.73 -9.88
N SER A 10 5.88 -1.82 -10.50
CA SER A 10 4.79 -1.79 -11.48
C SER A 10 3.50 -1.22 -10.89
N ASN A 11 3.13 -1.68 -9.70
CA ASN A 11 1.90 -1.24 -9.02
C ASN A 11 1.98 0.25 -8.60
N THR A 12 3.15 0.74 -8.20
CA THR A 12 3.38 2.16 -7.92
C THR A 12 3.26 2.99 -9.20
N HIS A 13 3.79 2.49 -10.32
CA HIS A 13 3.61 3.14 -11.63
C HIS A 13 2.12 3.26 -11.99
N ASP A 14 1.35 2.19 -11.82
CA ASP A 14 -0.09 2.18 -12.09
C ASP A 14 -0.84 3.18 -11.21
N LEU A 15 -0.44 3.29 -9.92
CA LEU A 15 -0.98 4.33 -9.04
C LEU A 15 -0.73 5.73 -9.59
N PHE A 16 0.49 6.03 -10.05
CA PHE A 16 0.81 7.34 -10.62
C PHE A 16 0.05 7.62 -11.92
N GLN A 17 -0.13 6.61 -12.77
CA GLN A 17 -0.91 6.71 -13.99
C GLN A 17 -2.39 7.05 -13.69
N SER A 18 -2.95 6.51 -12.60
CA SER A 18 -4.36 6.70 -12.25
C SER A 18 -4.74 8.17 -12.02
N PHE A 19 -3.77 9.05 -11.69
CA PHE A 19 -4.04 10.47 -11.40
C PHE A 19 -3.14 11.47 -12.16
N GLN A 20 -2.30 11.03 -13.10
CA GLN A 20 -1.28 11.89 -13.73
C GLN A 20 -1.83 13.07 -14.56
N SER A 21 -3.04 12.94 -15.12
CA SER A 21 -3.63 13.92 -16.04
C SER A 21 -4.64 14.85 -15.37
N LEU A 22 -4.77 14.77 -14.03
CA LEU A 22 -5.76 15.52 -13.29
C LEU A 22 -5.20 16.85 -12.80
N THR A 23 -6.04 17.88 -12.81
CA THR A 23 -5.72 19.19 -12.22
C THR A 23 -5.71 19.12 -10.70
N ASN A 24 -5.06 20.08 -10.03
CA ASN A 24 -5.09 20.15 -8.56
C ASN A 24 -6.51 20.28 -8.00
N GLU A 25 -7.42 20.94 -8.70
CA GLU A 25 -8.83 21.05 -8.32
C GLU A 25 -9.49 19.67 -8.34
N GLN A 26 -9.34 18.93 -9.44
CA GLN A 26 -9.87 17.57 -9.57
C GLN A 26 -9.26 16.59 -8.53
N LEU A 27 -7.97 16.71 -8.26
CA LEU A 27 -7.27 15.88 -7.28
C LEU A 27 -7.76 16.09 -5.84
N ASN A 28 -8.20 17.32 -5.53
CA ASN A 28 -8.70 17.68 -4.20
C ASN A 28 -10.23 17.64 -4.09
N HIS A 29 -10.94 17.37 -5.19
CA HIS A 29 -12.40 17.28 -5.18
C HIS A 29 -12.86 16.05 -4.36
N CYS A 30 -13.76 16.29 -3.40
CA CYS A 30 -14.45 15.23 -2.66
C CYS A 30 -15.80 14.98 -3.34
N PRO A 31 -16.04 13.79 -3.92
CA PRO A 31 -17.27 13.55 -4.71
C PRO A 31 -18.55 13.56 -3.87
N MET A 32 -18.45 13.31 -2.57
CA MET A 32 -19.56 13.36 -1.62
C MET A 32 -19.08 13.88 -0.26
N PRO A 33 -19.98 14.41 0.60
CA PRO A 33 -19.65 14.71 1.98
C PRO A 33 -19.02 13.47 2.66
N GLU A 34 -17.97 13.70 3.44
CA GLU A 34 -17.23 12.65 4.18
C GLU A 34 -16.52 11.60 3.31
N SER A 35 -16.52 11.76 1.98
CA SER A 35 -15.70 10.94 1.09
C SER A 35 -14.29 11.52 0.93
N TRP A 36 -13.34 10.67 0.60
CA TRP A 36 -11.98 11.10 0.32
C TRP A 36 -11.84 11.60 -1.12
N SER A 37 -11.04 12.65 -1.28
CA SER A 37 -10.52 13.06 -2.58
C SER A 37 -9.48 12.07 -3.11
N ILE A 38 -9.05 12.23 -4.36
CA ILE A 38 -7.98 11.42 -4.94
C ILE A 38 -6.68 11.60 -4.13
N LEU A 39 -6.28 12.84 -3.82
CA LEU A 39 -5.07 13.06 -3.01
C LEU A 39 -5.17 12.47 -1.59
N GLN A 40 -6.34 12.46 -0.98
CA GLN A 40 -6.53 11.81 0.31
C GLN A 40 -6.40 10.28 0.21
N ASN A 41 -6.88 9.66 -0.88
CA ASN A 41 -6.65 8.24 -1.14
C ASN A 41 -5.15 7.95 -1.28
N VAL A 42 -4.42 8.78 -2.02
CA VAL A 42 -2.96 8.64 -2.21
C VAL A 42 -2.20 8.90 -0.90
N GLU A 43 -2.62 9.88 -0.08
CA GLU A 43 -2.05 10.12 1.24
C GLU A 43 -2.23 8.91 2.16
N HIS A 44 -3.39 8.28 2.13
CA HIS A 44 -3.63 7.06 2.91
C HIS A 44 -2.70 5.92 2.47
N VAL A 45 -2.54 5.67 1.17
CA VAL A 45 -1.59 4.69 0.64
C VAL A 45 -0.18 4.99 1.17
N PHE A 46 0.29 6.23 1.05
CA PHE A 46 1.60 6.64 1.56
C PHE A 46 1.77 6.35 3.06
N LEU A 47 0.76 6.67 3.88
CA LEU A 47 0.83 6.45 5.34
C LEU A 47 0.90 4.95 5.69
N VAL A 48 0.17 4.12 4.95
CA VAL A 48 0.22 2.66 5.10
C VAL A 48 1.60 2.12 4.69
N ASP A 49 2.15 2.58 3.56
CA ASP A 49 3.46 2.17 3.07
C ASP A 49 4.58 2.55 4.05
N VAL A 50 4.49 3.72 4.70
CA VAL A 50 5.39 4.11 5.80
C VAL A 50 5.32 3.12 6.97
N GLY A 51 4.12 2.68 7.32
CA GLY A 51 3.93 1.64 8.36
C GLY A 51 4.58 0.32 7.98
N ILE A 52 4.38 -0.12 6.74
CA ILE A 52 4.96 -1.37 6.21
C ILE A 52 6.49 -1.30 6.17
N ALA A 53 7.06 -0.18 5.71
CA ALA A 53 8.51 0.01 5.73
C ALA A 53 9.11 -0.16 7.13
N LYS A 54 8.41 0.32 8.17
CA LYS A 54 8.83 0.12 9.58
C LYS A 54 8.77 -1.35 9.99
N ILE A 55 7.70 -2.07 9.61
CA ILE A 55 7.56 -3.51 9.87
C ILE A 55 8.70 -4.30 9.21
N LEU A 56 8.99 -4.02 7.94
CA LEU A 56 10.07 -4.69 7.22
C LEU A 56 11.43 -4.46 7.87
N ALA A 57 11.69 -3.27 8.41
CA ALA A 57 12.93 -2.92 9.09
C ALA A 57 13.05 -3.52 10.51
N MET A 58 11.99 -4.07 11.09
CA MET A 58 12.06 -4.73 12.40
C MET A 58 12.91 -5.99 12.31
N PRO A 59 13.78 -6.27 13.32
CA PRO A 59 14.50 -7.52 13.38
C PRO A 59 13.51 -8.69 13.39
N ALA A 60 13.77 -9.69 12.56
CA ALA A 60 13.05 -10.94 12.61
C ALA A 60 14.06 -12.08 12.69
N SER A 61 13.75 -13.10 13.50
CA SER A 61 14.52 -14.34 13.51
C SER A 61 14.18 -15.10 12.22
N ALA A 62 15.20 -15.31 11.38
CA ALA A 62 15.11 -16.24 10.28
C ALA A 62 15.53 -17.62 10.76
N ASP A 63 14.71 -18.62 10.55
CA ASP A 63 15.10 -20.02 10.64
C ASP A 63 15.42 -20.48 9.21
N ALA A 64 16.71 -20.65 8.90
CA ALA A 64 17.18 -20.97 7.56
C ALA A 64 16.61 -22.31 7.01
N ASP A 65 16.17 -23.19 7.90
CA ASP A 65 15.56 -24.48 7.57
C ASP A 65 14.02 -24.42 7.51
N SER A 66 13.41 -23.28 7.86
CA SER A 66 11.97 -23.12 7.80
C SER A 66 11.47 -22.95 6.35
N LYS A 67 10.35 -23.61 6.05
CA LYS A 67 9.64 -23.34 4.79
C LYS A 67 9.09 -21.91 4.82
N PRO A 68 9.03 -21.22 3.66
CA PRO A 68 8.37 -19.94 3.56
C PRO A 68 6.94 -20.04 4.13
N THR A 69 6.64 -19.24 5.13
CA THR A 69 5.33 -19.28 5.79
C THR A 69 4.56 -18.01 5.48
N GLU A 70 3.81 -18.04 4.40
CA GLU A 70 2.75 -17.07 4.16
C GLU A 70 1.49 -17.54 4.93
N ARG A 71 0.88 -16.67 5.73
CA ARG A 71 -0.41 -16.97 6.39
C ARG A 71 -1.58 -16.72 5.47
N TYR A 72 -1.46 -15.74 4.60
CA TYR A 72 -2.49 -15.34 3.64
C TYR A 72 -2.11 -15.70 2.22
N GLY A 73 -0.92 -15.30 1.77
CA GLY A 73 -0.46 -15.45 0.40
C GLY A 73 -1.07 -14.44 -0.57
N ASP A 74 -0.43 -14.32 -1.73
CA ASP A 74 -0.73 -13.31 -2.76
C ASP A 74 -2.19 -13.34 -3.21
N GLN A 75 -2.68 -14.51 -3.62
CA GLN A 75 -4.03 -14.65 -4.20
C GLN A 75 -5.15 -14.34 -3.21
N LYS A 76 -5.02 -14.79 -1.96
CA LYS A 76 -6.03 -14.54 -0.93
C LYS A 76 -6.11 -13.06 -0.58
N LEU A 77 -4.96 -12.39 -0.39
CA LEU A 77 -4.90 -10.95 -0.12
C LEU A 77 -5.45 -10.15 -1.31
N ASN A 78 -5.12 -10.53 -2.54
CA ASN A 78 -5.71 -9.92 -3.73
C ASN A 78 -7.24 -9.97 -3.69
N THR A 79 -7.82 -11.15 -3.53
CA THR A 79 -9.28 -11.34 -3.51
C THR A 79 -9.94 -10.53 -2.39
N MET A 80 -9.34 -10.51 -1.19
CA MET A 80 -9.88 -9.80 -0.03
C MET A 80 -9.84 -8.28 -0.20
N LEU A 81 -8.71 -7.75 -0.67
CA LEU A 81 -8.47 -6.31 -0.70
C LEU A 81 -9.09 -5.62 -1.92
N THR A 82 -9.12 -6.27 -3.07
CA THR A 82 -9.74 -5.71 -4.28
C THR A 82 -11.26 -5.82 -4.29
N ASN A 83 -11.85 -6.61 -3.37
CA ASN A 83 -13.30 -6.64 -3.20
C ASN A 83 -13.80 -5.31 -2.63
N ARG A 84 -14.49 -4.53 -3.46
CA ARG A 84 -15.05 -3.21 -3.11
C ARG A 84 -16.36 -3.26 -2.33
N GLY A 85 -16.93 -4.44 -2.15
CA GLY A 85 -18.18 -4.65 -1.39
C GLY A 85 -18.07 -4.39 0.12
N TYR A 86 -16.85 -4.35 0.66
CA TYR A 86 -16.62 -4.13 2.10
C TYR A 86 -16.00 -2.75 2.35
N LYS A 87 -16.64 -1.98 3.23
CA LYS A 87 -16.04 -0.76 3.81
C LYS A 87 -15.44 -1.12 5.16
N VAL A 88 -14.17 -0.75 5.35
CA VAL A 88 -13.47 -0.90 6.63
C VAL A 88 -13.20 0.50 7.16
N SER A 89 -13.45 0.74 8.45
CA SER A 89 -13.10 2.02 9.07
C SER A 89 -11.58 2.19 9.08
N THR A 90 -11.12 3.35 8.64
CA THR A 90 -9.68 3.65 8.61
C THR A 90 -9.20 4.03 10.00
N PRO A 91 -8.13 3.38 10.52
CA PRO A 91 -7.52 3.80 11.77
C PRO A 91 -6.96 5.22 11.69
N ASP A 92 -7.04 5.98 12.80
CA ASP A 92 -6.63 7.39 12.84
C ASP A 92 -5.17 7.62 12.42
N PHE A 93 -4.27 6.69 12.73
CA PHE A 93 -2.84 6.82 12.44
C PHE A 93 -2.50 6.72 10.94
N VAL A 94 -3.37 6.15 10.11
CA VAL A 94 -3.27 6.11 8.64
C VAL A 94 -4.38 6.90 7.96
N SER A 95 -5.18 7.65 8.71
CA SER A 95 -6.23 8.51 8.16
C SER A 95 -5.62 9.74 7.48
N PRO A 96 -6.02 10.05 6.25
CA PRO A 96 -5.52 11.22 5.54
C PRO A 96 -5.98 12.51 6.23
N LYS A 97 -5.07 13.48 6.33
CA LYS A 97 -5.31 14.79 6.96
C LYS A 97 -5.07 15.95 5.99
N GLY A 98 -4.97 15.65 4.70
CA GLY A 98 -4.71 16.62 3.66
C GLY A 98 -3.29 17.20 3.73
N ARG A 99 -2.29 16.39 4.02
CA ARG A 99 -0.87 16.77 4.03
C ARG A 99 -0.29 16.90 2.64
N LEU A 100 -0.74 16.02 1.71
CA LEU A 100 -0.37 16.10 0.31
C LEU A 100 -1.30 17.07 -0.41
N LYS A 101 -0.74 18.08 -1.08
CA LYS A 101 -1.49 19.15 -1.73
C LYS A 101 -1.46 19.06 -3.26
N THR A 102 -0.42 18.42 -3.80
CA THR A 102 -0.19 18.32 -5.24
C THR A 102 0.17 16.90 -5.66
N ALA A 103 0.00 16.61 -6.97
CA ALA A 103 0.44 15.34 -7.55
C ALA A 103 1.95 15.12 -7.39
N ASP A 104 2.76 16.18 -7.49
CA ASP A 104 4.21 16.08 -7.40
C ASP A 104 4.66 15.76 -5.98
N GLU A 105 4.06 16.39 -4.96
CA GLU A 105 4.30 16.03 -3.56
C GLU A 105 3.94 14.57 -3.30
N ALA A 106 2.81 14.12 -3.83
CA ALA A 106 2.37 12.73 -3.69
C ALA A 106 3.36 11.76 -4.31
N ARG A 107 3.79 11.99 -5.56
CA ARG A 107 4.79 11.15 -6.24
C ARG A 107 6.12 11.13 -5.50
N GLN A 108 6.62 12.29 -5.08
CA GLN A 108 7.89 12.40 -4.38
C GLN A 108 7.88 11.59 -3.07
N ASN A 109 6.85 11.75 -2.25
CA ASN A 109 6.75 11.06 -0.97
C ASN A 109 6.61 9.54 -1.15
N ILE A 110 5.78 9.09 -2.10
CA ILE A 110 5.63 7.66 -2.40
C ILE A 110 6.94 7.09 -2.94
N ASN A 111 7.62 7.73 -3.88
CA ASN A 111 8.90 7.24 -4.40
C ASN A 111 9.92 7.05 -3.28
N ILE A 112 10.07 8.02 -2.37
CA ILE A 112 11.00 7.92 -1.25
C ILE A 112 10.72 6.67 -0.39
N ILE A 113 9.46 6.35 -0.11
CA ILE A 113 9.14 5.20 0.73
C ILE A 113 9.24 3.88 -0.03
N ILE A 114 8.85 3.85 -1.31
CA ILE A 114 8.98 2.67 -2.16
C ILE A 114 10.44 2.31 -2.40
N ASP A 115 11.31 3.30 -2.64
CA ASP A 115 12.76 3.09 -2.75
C ASP A 115 13.33 2.46 -1.48
N LYS A 116 12.93 2.94 -0.30
CA LYS A 116 13.34 2.33 0.99
C LYS A 116 12.88 0.88 1.12
N ILE A 117 11.65 0.58 0.73
CA ILE A 117 11.09 -0.78 0.80
C ILE A 117 11.82 -1.69 -0.17
N THR A 118 11.98 -1.29 -1.42
CA THR A 118 12.62 -2.11 -2.45
C THR A 118 14.11 -2.32 -2.18
N ASP A 119 14.82 -1.30 -1.70
CA ASP A 119 16.19 -1.40 -1.23
C ASP A 119 16.33 -2.38 -0.06
N HIS A 120 15.40 -2.34 0.89
CA HIS A 120 15.39 -3.27 2.02
C HIS A 120 15.21 -4.71 1.54
N LEU A 121 14.22 -4.97 0.68
CA LEU A 121 13.92 -6.29 0.14
C LEU A 121 15.07 -6.86 -0.70
N GLN A 122 15.86 -6.01 -1.36
CA GLN A 122 17.04 -6.45 -2.11
C GLN A 122 18.19 -6.90 -1.20
N ARG A 123 18.34 -6.28 -0.02
CA ARG A 123 19.43 -6.56 0.92
C ARG A 123 19.06 -7.62 1.96
N HIS A 124 17.77 -7.77 2.24
CA HIS A 124 17.25 -8.63 3.31
C HIS A 124 16.12 -9.51 2.75
N PRO A 125 16.41 -10.74 2.33
CA PRO A 125 15.39 -11.71 1.93
C PRO A 125 14.44 -12.00 3.10
N ILE A 126 13.15 -11.85 2.87
CA ILE A 126 12.11 -12.00 3.91
C ILE A 126 11.34 -13.33 3.81
N GLU A 127 11.58 -14.10 2.76
CA GLU A 127 10.81 -15.31 2.43
C GLU A 127 10.88 -16.40 3.48
N HIS A 128 11.95 -16.42 4.27
CA HIS A 128 12.19 -17.40 5.35
C HIS A 128 11.97 -16.83 6.75
N GLU A 129 11.49 -15.58 6.85
CA GLU A 129 11.17 -14.98 8.14
C GLU A 129 9.80 -15.46 8.63
N THR A 130 9.76 -16.10 9.79
CA THR A 130 8.55 -16.70 10.36
C THR A 130 7.84 -15.79 11.35
N GLN A 131 8.49 -14.74 11.80
CA GLN A 131 7.91 -13.78 12.74
C GLN A 131 6.73 -13.07 12.13
N THR A 132 5.66 -12.88 12.92
CA THR A 132 4.45 -12.20 12.51
C THR A 132 4.32 -10.84 13.17
N PHE A 133 3.61 -9.95 12.48
CA PHE A 133 3.27 -8.62 12.94
C PHE A 133 1.77 -8.42 12.79
N LYS A 134 1.14 -7.88 13.83
CA LYS A 134 -0.32 -7.78 13.89
C LYS A 134 -0.86 -6.67 12.99
N HIS A 135 -1.75 -7.04 12.07
CA HIS A 135 -2.62 -6.11 11.36
C HIS A 135 -3.96 -5.97 12.12
N GLN A 136 -4.53 -4.75 12.18
CA GLN A 136 -5.71 -4.47 13.00
C GLN A 136 -6.93 -5.34 12.64
N PHE A 137 -7.14 -5.65 11.36
CA PHE A 137 -8.30 -6.40 10.89
C PHE A 137 -7.95 -7.82 10.43
N LEU A 138 -6.74 -8.03 9.93
CA LEU A 138 -6.32 -9.33 9.39
C LEU A 138 -5.61 -10.20 10.44
N GLY A 139 -5.24 -9.64 11.59
CA GLY A 139 -4.51 -10.37 12.62
C GLY A 139 -3.02 -10.53 12.27
N GLU A 140 -2.44 -11.66 12.62
CA GLU A 140 -1.01 -11.92 12.47
C GLU A 140 -0.62 -12.18 11.00
N MET A 141 0.34 -11.42 10.48
CA MET A 141 0.86 -11.49 9.11
C MET A 141 2.39 -11.58 9.11
N THR A 142 2.95 -12.39 8.24
CA THR A 142 4.40 -12.42 7.99
C THR A 142 4.85 -11.18 7.21
N LYS A 143 6.16 -10.90 7.14
CA LYS A 143 6.65 -9.79 6.29
C LYS A 143 6.30 -10.00 4.82
N THR A 144 6.30 -11.22 4.32
CA THR A 144 5.86 -11.54 2.96
C THR A 144 4.39 -11.21 2.75
N ASP A 145 3.51 -11.56 3.70
CA ASP A 145 2.10 -11.15 3.65
C ASP A 145 1.94 -9.62 3.68
N TRP A 146 2.76 -8.89 4.44
CA TRP A 146 2.72 -7.42 4.46
C TRP A 146 3.14 -6.79 3.13
N VAL A 147 4.07 -7.41 2.40
CA VAL A 147 4.43 -6.95 1.04
C VAL A 147 3.29 -7.24 0.05
N HIS A 148 2.66 -8.40 0.11
CA HIS A 148 1.46 -8.69 -0.69
C HIS A 148 0.31 -7.74 -0.34
N PHE A 149 0.14 -7.45 0.95
CA PHE A 149 -0.85 -6.46 1.40
C PHE A 149 -0.59 -5.08 0.79
N LEU A 150 0.65 -4.57 0.81
CA LEU A 150 1.02 -3.31 0.18
C LEU A 150 0.56 -3.25 -1.29
N ILE A 151 0.89 -4.27 -2.08
CA ILE A 151 0.56 -4.33 -3.51
C ILE A 151 -0.97 -4.28 -3.71
N HIS A 152 -1.71 -5.14 -3.03
CA HIS A 152 -3.16 -5.23 -3.25
C HIS A 152 -3.96 -4.11 -2.58
N HIS A 153 -3.45 -3.54 -1.50
CA HIS A 153 -4.00 -2.33 -0.88
C HIS A 153 -3.87 -1.12 -1.82
N THR A 154 -2.71 -0.94 -2.45
CA THR A 154 -2.52 0.09 -3.48
C THR A 154 -3.45 -0.15 -4.67
N SER A 155 -3.58 -1.39 -5.15
CA SER A 155 -4.53 -1.75 -6.21
C SER A 155 -5.98 -1.42 -5.85
N ARG A 156 -6.38 -1.65 -4.60
CA ARG A 156 -7.71 -1.24 -4.09
C ARG A 156 -7.93 0.27 -4.22
N HIS A 157 -6.92 1.07 -3.87
CA HIS A 157 -7.00 2.54 -3.95
C HIS A 157 -6.95 3.07 -5.39
N ILE A 158 -6.24 2.39 -6.30
CA ILE A 158 -6.34 2.66 -7.74
C ILE A 158 -7.79 2.51 -8.22
N LEU A 159 -8.47 1.42 -7.86
CA LEU A 159 -9.89 1.23 -8.19
C LEU A 159 -10.78 2.33 -7.61
N GLN A 160 -10.50 2.80 -6.38
CA GLN A 160 -11.23 3.93 -5.78
C GLN A 160 -11.01 5.23 -6.55
N ILE A 161 -9.78 5.51 -6.96
CA ILE A 161 -9.45 6.68 -7.78
C ILE A 161 -10.21 6.63 -9.12
N GLU A 162 -10.25 5.47 -9.78
CA GLU A 162 -11.00 5.31 -11.03
C GLU A 162 -12.52 5.49 -10.83
N GLU A 163 -13.07 5.09 -9.67
CA GLU A 163 -14.47 5.36 -9.32
C GLU A 163 -14.72 6.87 -9.13
N ILE A 164 -13.81 7.59 -8.46
CA ILE A 164 -13.92 9.05 -8.25
C ILE A 164 -13.86 9.77 -9.60
N LYS A 165 -12.95 9.40 -10.48
CA LYS A 165 -12.78 10.00 -11.80
C LYS A 165 -14.05 9.96 -12.67
N LYS A 166 -14.91 8.97 -12.49
CA LYS A 166 -16.18 8.88 -13.23
C LYS A 166 -17.18 9.99 -12.85
N ASN A 167 -16.92 10.68 -11.74
CA ASN A 167 -17.80 11.72 -11.19
C ASN A 167 -17.13 13.11 -11.19
N LEU A 168 -16.00 13.27 -11.91
CA LEU A 168 -15.33 14.55 -12.16
C LEU A 168 -15.83 15.17 -13.45
#